data_869f3c325182f884acf70b4737b56c92
#
_entry.id   869f3c325182f884acf70b4737b56c92
#
_cell.length_a   1.000
_cell.length_b   1.000
_cell.length_c   1.000
_cell.angle_alpha   90.00
_cell.angle_beta   90.00
_cell.angle_gamma   90.00
#
_symmetry.space_group_name_H-M   'P 1'
#
loop_
_entity.id
_entity.type
_entity.pdbx_description
1 polymer ?
#
loop_
_entity_poly.entity_id
_entity_poly.type
_entity_poly.pdbx_seq_one_letter_code
_entity_poly.pdbx_strand_id
1 'polypeptide(L)'
;VMDSRTRPAHSALNGLVFRYDDPFWNTHYPPNGWNCRCRVRPLSQARLDAMGLSVSSGQDHLSTRNVEAGVDKQTGEVREMPVTTYSDGTRTMTPDVGWSYNPGSAAFGTDQALIRKLIEVKSPALREMVVQEMNNSPERQLAFRIWAKNIMKTRRGGNDIRTLGFMTESIAQAVESRTGTPPARLLAMSGKNVLHADSMKHQNDGIALTPEDFAQLPAMLAAPDAVLWDHVHQNLLYITETRDGTAKIAVNAPYGVKRQPDKLDVVINAYRVNKFDIEKAIEGGKLELLEGKL
;
A
#
# COMPACT_ATOMS: atom_id res chain seq x y z
N VAL A 1 -17.72 -2.46 23.12
CA VAL A 1 -18.96 -2.48 23.95
C VAL A 1 -18.78 -3.49 25.07
N MET A 2 -19.04 -3.06 26.32
CA MET A 2 -18.85 -3.92 27.50
C MET A 2 -20.22 -4.39 28.01
N ASP A 3 -20.65 -5.51 27.50
CA ASP A 3 -21.90 -6.16 27.93
C ASP A 3 -21.75 -7.70 27.96
N SER A 4 -22.76 -8.42 28.43
CA SER A 4 -22.75 -9.87 28.57
C SER A 4 -22.58 -10.65 27.24
N ARG A 5 -22.74 -9.98 26.09
CA ARG A 5 -22.54 -10.58 24.76
C ARG A 5 -21.15 -10.30 24.16
N THR A 6 -20.32 -9.57 24.87
CA THR A 6 -18.94 -9.31 24.41
C THR A 6 -18.04 -10.48 24.78
N ARG A 7 -17.36 -11.03 23.77
CA ARG A 7 -16.42 -12.15 23.98
C ARG A 7 -15.30 -11.73 24.97
N PRO A 8 -14.86 -12.62 25.87
CA PRO A 8 -13.82 -12.30 26.86
C PRO A 8 -12.53 -11.75 26.24
N ALA A 9 -12.05 -12.34 25.13
CA ALA A 9 -10.86 -11.85 24.44
C ALA A 9 -11.03 -10.42 23.90
N HIS A 10 -12.23 -10.04 23.42
CA HIS A 10 -12.50 -8.68 22.98
C HIS A 10 -12.64 -7.70 24.14
N SER A 11 -13.23 -8.14 25.26
CA SER A 11 -13.34 -7.30 26.45
C SER A 11 -11.99 -7.05 27.11
N ALA A 12 -11.04 -7.97 26.99
CA ALA A 12 -9.68 -7.82 27.50
C ALA A 12 -8.94 -6.61 26.90
N LEU A 13 -9.28 -6.22 25.66
CA LEU A 13 -8.70 -5.05 24.99
C LEU A 13 -9.34 -3.71 25.42
N ASN A 14 -10.39 -3.74 26.24
CA ASN A 14 -11.07 -2.50 26.64
C ASN A 14 -10.14 -1.61 27.46
N GLY A 15 -10.05 -0.35 27.06
CA GLY A 15 -9.21 0.65 27.73
C GLY A 15 -7.74 0.66 27.29
N LEU A 16 -7.31 -0.27 26.42
CA LEU A 16 -5.98 -0.18 25.81
C LEU A 16 -5.92 1.00 24.85
N VAL A 17 -4.80 1.69 24.87
CA VAL A 17 -4.50 2.81 23.97
C VAL A 17 -3.23 2.51 23.22
N PHE A 18 -3.28 2.61 21.90
CA PHE A 18 -2.12 2.46 21.03
C PHE A 18 -1.96 3.73 20.18
N ARG A 19 -0.72 4.06 19.85
CA ARG A 19 -0.47 5.14 18.87
C ARG A 19 -1.14 4.81 17.55
N TYR A 20 -1.50 5.83 16.78
CA TYR A 20 -2.15 5.65 15.47
C TYR A 20 -1.29 4.87 14.46
N ASP A 21 0.04 4.91 14.60
CA ASP A 21 1.04 4.23 13.77
C ASP A 21 1.52 2.90 14.35
N ASP A 22 0.92 2.43 15.44
CA ASP A 22 1.29 1.16 16.09
C ASP A 22 0.94 -0.05 15.22
N PRO A 23 1.83 -1.07 15.08
CA PRO A 23 1.58 -2.26 14.29
C PRO A 23 0.36 -3.09 14.75
N PHE A 24 -0.11 -2.90 15.98
CA PHE A 24 -1.36 -3.48 16.48
C PHE A 24 -2.54 -3.22 15.52
N TRP A 25 -2.64 -2.02 14.97
CA TRP A 25 -3.74 -1.63 14.08
C TRP A 25 -3.76 -2.36 12.75
N ASN A 26 -2.63 -2.94 12.31
CA ASN A 26 -2.57 -3.67 11.05
C ASN A 26 -3.39 -4.97 11.07
N THR A 27 -3.63 -5.54 12.25
CA THR A 27 -4.25 -6.86 12.42
C THR A 27 -5.39 -6.91 13.42
N HIS A 28 -5.52 -5.90 14.29
CA HIS A 28 -6.49 -5.88 15.39
C HIS A 28 -7.48 -4.70 15.32
N TYR A 29 -7.55 -3.99 14.19
CA TYR A 29 -8.56 -2.95 14.02
C TYR A 29 -9.95 -3.59 13.86
N PRO A 30 -10.96 -3.19 14.67
CA PRO A 30 -12.29 -3.78 14.57
C PRO A 30 -12.95 -3.61 13.18
N PRO A 31 -13.77 -4.58 12.75
CA PRO A 31 -14.22 -5.78 13.47
C PRO A 31 -13.18 -6.92 13.47
N ASN A 32 -13.09 -7.63 14.60
CA ASN A 32 -12.13 -8.73 14.80
C ASN A 32 -12.81 -10.12 14.74
N GLY A 33 -13.97 -10.22 14.12
CA GLY A 33 -14.74 -11.43 13.95
C GLY A 33 -16.22 -11.15 13.67
N TRP A 34 -16.98 -12.19 13.40
CA TRP A 34 -18.42 -12.10 13.17
C TRP A 34 -19.16 -11.49 14.38
N ASN A 35 -20.08 -10.57 14.09
CA ASN A 35 -20.86 -9.85 15.11
C ASN A 35 -20.01 -9.03 16.10
N CYS A 36 -18.77 -8.69 15.75
CA CYS A 36 -17.93 -7.82 16.56
C CYS A 36 -18.54 -6.40 16.61
N ARG A 37 -18.73 -5.89 17.84
CA ARG A 37 -19.28 -4.55 18.11
C ARG A 37 -18.23 -3.60 18.74
N CYS A 38 -16.96 -4.01 18.73
CA CYS A 38 -15.85 -3.19 19.22
C CYS A 38 -15.73 -1.90 18.40
N ARG A 39 -15.25 -0.84 19.06
CA ARG A 39 -15.04 0.48 18.43
C ARG A 39 -13.69 1.03 18.87
N VAL A 40 -13.06 1.77 18.00
CA VAL A 40 -11.89 2.59 18.28
C VAL A 40 -12.35 4.03 18.43
N ARG A 41 -11.74 4.76 19.36
CA ARG A 41 -11.98 6.19 19.56
C ARG A 41 -10.64 6.92 19.57
N PRO A 42 -10.43 7.91 18.71
CA PRO A 42 -9.23 8.73 18.75
C PRO A 42 -9.22 9.59 20.03
N LEU A 43 -8.05 9.73 20.63
CA LEU A 43 -7.80 10.58 21.77
C LEU A 43 -6.66 11.55 21.44
N SER A 44 -6.82 12.83 21.81
CA SER A 44 -5.69 13.75 21.86
C SER A 44 -4.81 13.46 23.07
N GLN A 45 -3.57 13.91 23.05
CA GLN A 45 -2.66 13.74 24.19
C GLN A 45 -3.27 14.33 25.48
N ALA A 46 -3.80 15.55 25.42
CA ALA A 46 -4.43 16.18 26.56
C ALA A 46 -5.61 15.36 27.14
N ARG A 47 -6.37 14.68 26.27
CA ARG A 47 -7.46 13.81 26.71
C ARG A 47 -6.96 12.52 27.35
N LEU A 48 -5.87 11.96 26.82
CA LEU A 48 -5.19 10.79 27.38
C LEU A 48 -4.71 11.09 28.81
N ASP A 49 -4.00 12.21 28.98
CA ASP A 49 -3.47 12.64 30.25
C ASP A 49 -4.59 12.89 31.28
N ALA A 50 -5.66 13.58 30.85
CA ALA A 50 -6.82 13.83 31.72
C ALA A 50 -7.57 12.56 32.14
N MET A 51 -7.46 11.48 31.39
CA MET A 51 -8.05 10.17 31.71
C MET A 51 -7.11 9.26 32.49
N GLY A 52 -5.86 9.65 32.72
CA GLY A 52 -4.84 8.85 33.37
C GLY A 52 -4.50 7.55 32.63
N LEU A 53 -4.63 7.54 31.31
CA LEU A 53 -4.37 6.37 30.48
C LEU A 53 -2.92 6.38 29.99
N SER A 54 -2.33 5.18 29.94
CA SER A 54 -1.00 4.96 29.35
C SER A 54 -1.10 4.38 27.94
N VAL A 55 -0.11 4.71 27.11
CA VAL A 55 0.01 4.14 25.76
C VAL A 55 0.63 2.75 25.85
N SER A 56 -0.05 1.76 25.29
CA SER A 56 0.44 0.40 25.08
C SER A 56 1.24 0.31 23.77
N SER A 57 2.00 -0.77 23.59
CA SER A 57 2.69 -1.08 22.35
C SER A 57 2.26 -2.44 21.82
N GLY A 58 2.01 -2.51 20.50
CA GLY A 58 1.87 -3.78 19.80
C GLY A 58 3.22 -4.34 19.37
N GLN A 59 4.27 -3.53 19.38
CA GLN A 59 5.61 -3.97 19.02
C GLN A 59 6.10 -5.03 20.02
N ASP A 60 6.63 -6.14 19.51
CA ASP A 60 7.11 -7.29 20.29
C ASP A 60 6.01 -8.12 20.99
N HIS A 61 4.74 -7.69 20.88
CA HIS A 61 3.56 -8.38 21.44
C HIS A 61 2.67 -9.04 20.37
N LEU A 62 3.09 -9.02 19.10
CA LEU A 62 2.36 -9.59 17.98
C LEU A 62 3.09 -10.85 17.47
N SER A 63 2.38 -11.96 17.39
CA SER A 63 2.87 -13.20 16.78
C SER A 63 1.89 -13.68 15.70
N THR A 64 2.42 -14.02 14.51
CA THR A 64 1.60 -14.47 13.37
C THR A 64 1.87 -15.94 13.09
N ARG A 65 0.81 -16.71 12.90
CA ARG A 65 0.85 -18.10 12.46
C ARG A 65 -0.17 -18.33 11.35
N ASN A 66 0.09 -19.29 10.49
CA ASN A 66 -0.91 -19.79 9.57
C ASN A 66 -1.87 -20.75 10.30
N VAL A 67 -3.14 -20.60 10.02
CA VAL A 67 -4.19 -21.48 10.53
C VAL A 67 -5.10 -21.93 9.39
N GLU A 68 -5.69 -23.09 9.53
CA GLU A 68 -6.67 -23.59 8.58
C GLU A 68 -7.86 -22.64 8.50
N ALA A 69 -8.14 -22.18 7.28
CA ALA A 69 -9.26 -21.27 6.96
C ALA A 69 -10.42 -21.98 6.26
N GLY A 70 -10.28 -23.27 6.01
CA GLY A 70 -11.27 -24.13 5.36
C GLY A 70 -10.65 -25.02 4.29
N VAL A 71 -11.47 -25.95 3.78
CA VAL A 71 -11.08 -26.88 2.74
C VAL A 71 -11.82 -26.54 1.45
N ASP A 72 -11.13 -26.51 0.34
CA ASP A 72 -11.76 -26.39 -0.97
C ASP A 72 -12.55 -27.69 -1.25
N LYS A 73 -13.86 -27.53 -1.43
CA LYS A 73 -14.77 -28.68 -1.59
C LYS A 73 -14.58 -29.45 -2.91
N GLN A 74 -13.96 -28.81 -3.90
CA GLN A 74 -13.73 -29.42 -5.21
C GLN A 74 -12.40 -30.15 -5.29
N THR A 75 -11.35 -29.57 -4.68
CA THR A 75 -9.98 -30.08 -4.78
C THR A 75 -9.52 -30.83 -3.53
N GLY A 76 -10.21 -30.66 -2.39
CA GLY A 76 -9.78 -31.14 -1.08
C GLY A 76 -8.58 -30.38 -0.49
N GLU A 77 -8.13 -29.29 -1.15
CA GLU A 77 -7.00 -28.48 -0.71
C GLU A 77 -7.34 -27.70 0.57
N VAL A 78 -6.51 -27.83 1.59
CA VAL A 78 -6.61 -27.04 2.81
C VAL A 78 -6.14 -25.61 2.52
N ARG A 79 -6.99 -24.64 2.78
CA ARG A 79 -6.65 -23.20 2.69
C ARG A 79 -6.18 -22.72 4.04
N GLU A 80 -5.00 -22.14 4.08
CA GLU A 80 -4.45 -21.50 5.26
C GLU A 80 -4.47 -19.97 5.13
N MET A 81 -4.71 -19.30 6.25
CA MET A 81 -4.63 -17.84 6.35
C MET A 81 -3.77 -17.43 7.54
N PRO A 82 -3.00 -16.33 7.41
CA PRO A 82 -2.27 -15.78 8.54
C PRO A 82 -3.24 -15.18 9.56
N VAL A 83 -3.05 -15.52 10.82
CA VAL A 83 -3.75 -14.92 11.96
C VAL A 83 -2.73 -14.43 12.96
N THR A 84 -2.87 -13.18 13.39
CA THR A 84 -1.95 -12.54 14.34
C THR A 84 -2.57 -12.49 15.72
N THR A 85 -1.86 -12.96 16.71
CA THR A 85 -2.23 -12.88 18.12
C THR A 85 -1.48 -11.73 18.78
N TYR A 86 -2.18 -10.88 19.50
CA TYR A 86 -1.60 -9.94 20.46
C TYR A 86 -1.56 -10.58 21.83
N SER A 87 -0.41 -10.45 22.54
CA SER A 87 -0.27 -10.88 23.94
C SER A 87 0.74 -10.01 24.65
N ASP A 88 0.30 -9.33 25.73
CA ASP A 88 1.14 -8.50 26.58
C ASP A 88 1.55 -9.21 27.89
N GLY A 89 1.33 -10.53 27.96
CA GLY A 89 1.56 -11.35 29.16
C GLY A 89 0.37 -11.39 30.13
N THR A 90 -0.52 -10.41 30.07
CA THR A 90 -1.74 -10.33 30.89
C THR A 90 -3.00 -10.54 30.07
N ARG A 91 -2.99 -10.01 28.86
CA ARG A 91 -4.12 -10.04 27.93
C ARG A 91 -3.71 -10.75 26.65
N THR A 92 -4.62 -11.54 26.11
CA THR A 92 -4.39 -12.20 24.82
C THR A 92 -5.64 -12.03 23.94
N MET A 93 -5.42 -11.65 22.70
CA MET A 93 -6.48 -11.54 21.71
C MET A 93 -5.99 -12.03 20.36
N THR A 94 -6.80 -12.90 19.75
CA THR A 94 -6.61 -13.40 18.39
C THR A 94 -7.90 -13.11 17.62
N PRO A 95 -7.87 -12.33 16.54
CA PRO A 95 -9.02 -12.17 15.66
C PRO A 95 -9.46 -13.52 15.07
N ASP A 96 -10.74 -13.64 14.73
CA ASP A 96 -11.24 -14.81 14.00
C ASP A 96 -10.50 -14.96 12.67
N VAL A 97 -10.42 -16.18 12.13
CA VAL A 97 -9.80 -16.45 10.83
C VAL A 97 -10.43 -15.58 9.75
N GLY A 98 -9.59 -14.89 8.98
CA GLY A 98 -10.04 -13.94 7.96
C GLY A 98 -10.35 -12.53 8.47
N TRP A 99 -10.18 -12.25 9.79
CA TRP A 99 -10.42 -10.94 10.40
C TRP A 99 -9.14 -10.26 10.93
N SER A 100 -7.99 -10.91 10.76
CA SER A 100 -6.68 -10.37 11.19
C SER A 100 -6.14 -9.36 10.18
N TYR A 101 -6.85 -8.24 9.98
CA TYR A 101 -6.47 -7.17 9.07
C TYR A 101 -7.07 -5.82 9.51
N ASN A 102 -6.56 -4.73 8.95
CA ASN A 102 -7.14 -3.41 9.11
C ASN A 102 -8.10 -3.11 7.94
N PRO A 103 -9.41 -2.95 8.18
CA PRO A 103 -10.37 -2.65 7.11
C PRO A 103 -10.04 -1.36 6.35
N GLY A 104 -9.47 -0.37 7.02
CA GLY A 104 -9.04 0.89 6.38
C GLY A 104 -7.84 0.70 5.45
N SER A 105 -6.88 -0.17 5.82
CA SER A 105 -5.75 -0.50 4.96
C SER A 105 -6.08 -1.57 3.91
N ALA A 106 -7.18 -2.29 4.08
CA ALA A 106 -7.75 -3.19 3.07
C ALA A 106 -8.51 -2.42 1.96
N ALA A 107 -8.33 -1.10 1.87
CA ALA A 107 -9.00 -0.24 0.88
C ALA A 107 -8.69 -0.60 -0.58
N PHE A 108 -7.69 -1.46 -0.84
CA PHE A 108 -7.33 -1.90 -2.19
C PHE A 108 -8.53 -2.42 -2.99
N GLY A 109 -9.40 -3.24 -2.41
CA GLY A 109 -10.63 -3.70 -3.08
C GLY A 109 -11.63 -2.58 -3.34
N THR A 110 -11.71 -1.59 -2.46
CA THR A 110 -12.51 -0.37 -2.66
C THR A 110 -11.95 0.47 -3.80
N ASP A 111 -10.62 0.59 -3.88
CA ASP A 111 -9.94 1.31 -4.96
C ASP A 111 -10.15 0.65 -6.31
N GLN A 112 -10.11 -0.69 -6.36
CA GLN A 112 -10.46 -1.44 -7.58
C GLN A 112 -11.93 -1.20 -7.99
N ALA A 113 -12.86 -1.17 -7.03
CA ALA A 113 -14.26 -0.88 -7.33
C ALA A 113 -14.45 0.57 -7.79
N LEU A 114 -13.74 1.51 -7.16
CA LEU A 114 -13.78 2.92 -7.53
C LEU A 114 -13.27 3.14 -8.96
N ILE A 115 -12.09 2.59 -9.31
CA ILE A 115 -11.52 2.80 -10.65
C ILE A 115 -12.42 2.19 -11.73
N ARG A 116 -13.01 1.00 -11.49
CA ARG A 116 -13.98 0.41 -12.42
C ARG A 116 -15.17 1.33 -12.69
N LYS A 117 -15.68 1.99 -11.64
CA LYS A 117 -16.77 2.97 -11.80
C LYS A 117 -16.29 4.26 -12.46
N LEU A 118 -15.09 4.70 -12.14
CA LEU A 118 -14.54 5.94 -12.68
C LEU A 118 -14.32 5.87 -14.20
N ILE A 119 -13.83 4.74 -14.72
CA ILE A 119 -13.64 4.57 -16.19
C ILE A 119 -14.97 4.55 -16.96
N GLU A 120 -16.10 4.23 -16.32
CA GLU A 120 -17.45 4.32 -16.90
C GLU A 120 -17.95 5.78 -17.03
N VAL A 121 -17.37 6.72 -16.30
CA VAL A 121 -17.75 8.15 -16.33
C VAL A 121 -17.34 8.74 -17.66
N LYS A 122 -18.32 9.32 -18.40
CA LYS A 122 -18.09 9.83 -19.75
C LYS A 122 -17.25 11.12 -19.80
N SER A 123 -17.25 11.93 -18.74
CA SER A 123 -16.52 13.20 -18.68
C SER A 123 -15.05 12.97 -18.31
N PRO A 124 -14.07 13.20 -19.19
CA PRO A 124 -12.64 13.12 -18.87
C PRO A 124 -12.24 14.09 -17.75
N ALA A 125 -12.78 15.31 -17.78
CA ALA A 125 -12.50 16.32 -16.76
C ALA A 125 -12.95 15.88 -15.36
N LEU A 126 -14.12 15.22 -15.25
CA LEU A 126 -14.58 14.70 -13.96
C LEU A 126 -13.71 13.52 -13.51
N ARG A 127 -13.32 12.64 -14.41
CA ARG A 127 -12.38 11.55 -14.09
C ARG A 127 -11.08 12.11 -13.55
N GLU A 128 -10.51 13.10 -14.22
CA GLU A 128 -9.24 13.73 -13.80
C GLU A 128 -9.35 14.39 -12.43
N MET A 129 -10.43 15.15 -12.16
CA MET A 129 -10.67 15.76 -10.85
C MET A 129 -10.71 14.72 -9.71
N VAL A 130 -11.39 13.59 -9.94
CA VAL A 130 -11.45 12.51 -8.96
C VAL A 130 -10.08 11.85 -8.76
N VAL A 131 -9.34 11.62 -9.84
CA VAL A 131 -7.97 11.06 -9.77
C VAL A 131 -7.06 11.97 -8.96
N GLN A 132 -7.08 13.28 -9.21
CA GLN A 132 -6.27 14.25 -8.48
C GLN A 132 -6.62 14.27 -7.00
N GLU A 133 -7.91 14.30 -6.65
CA GLU A 133 -8.36 14.27 -5.26
C GLU A 133 -7.91 13.00 -4.53
N MET A 134 -8.04 11.85 -5.20
CA MET A 134 -7.62 10.56 -4.64
C MET A 134 -6.10 10.47 -4.46
N ASN A 135 -5.32 10.96 -5.40
CA ASN A 135 -3.86 10.95 -5.34
C ASN A 135 -3.32 11.89 -4.26
N ASN A 136 -4.01 13.00 -4.01
CA ASN A 136 -3.64 13.98 -3.00
C ASN A 136 -4.18 13.67 -1.59
N SER A 137 -4.88 12.54 -1.38
CA SER A 137 -5.42 12.16 -0.06
C SER A 137 -4.30 11.90 0.95
N PRO A 138 -4.21 12.71 2.02
CA PRO A 138 -3.20 12.53 3.07
C PRO A 138 -3.33 11.18 3.79
N GLU A 139 -4.57 10.68 3.94
CA GLU A 139 -4.85 9.41 4.62
C GLU A 139 -4.29 8.23 3.81
N ARG A 140 -4.42 8.26 2.49
CA ARG A 140 -3.87 7.23 1.59
C ARG A 140 -2.35 7.23 1.61
N GLN A 141 -1.74 8.42 1.53
CA GLN A 141 -0.30 8.58 1.61
C GLN A 141 0.24 8.11 2.97
N LEU A 142 -0.46 8.44 4.06
CA LEU A 142 -0.10 7.97 5.40
C LEU A 142 -0.22 6.45 5.54
N ALA A 143 -1.29 5.86 5.03
CA ALA A 143 -1.51 4.40 5.08
C ALA A 143 -0.39 3.64 4.34
N PHE A 144 0.00 4.10 3.15
CA PHE A 144 1.13 3.54 2.43
C PHE A 144 2.44 3.69 3.21
N ARG A 145 2.71 4.89 3.74
CA ARG A 145 3.91 5.18 4.54
C ARG A 145 4.09 4.21 5.70
N ILE A 146 3.04 4.01 6.48
CA ILE A 146 3.05 3.10 7.65
C ILE A 146 3.34 1.67 7.19
N TRP A 147 2.65 1.22 6.16
CA TRP A 147 2.79 -0.13 5.61
C TRP A 147 4.19 -0.39 5.05
N ALA A 148 4.70 0.52 4.21
CA ALA A 148 6.03 0.38 3.59
C ALA A 148 7.15 0.37 4.63
N LYS A 149 7.14 1.32 5.58
CA LYS A 149 8.12 1.37 6.68
C LYS A 149 8.09 0.11 7.54
N ASN A 150 6.92 -0.46 7.81
CA ASN A 150 6.82 -1.71 8.54
C ASN A 150 7.45 -2.88 7.77
N ILE A 151 7.21 -3.00 6.46
CA ILE A 151 7.83 -4.03 5.63
C ILE A 151 9.35 -3.87 5.59
N MET A 152 9.86 -2.66 5.37
CA MET A 152 11.31 -2.39 5.34
C MET A 152 11.95 -2.75 6.68
N LYS A 153 11.32 -2.39 7.80
CA LYS A 153 11.81 -2.69 9.16
C LYS A 153 11.78 -4.18 9.47
N THR A 154 10.68 -4.85 9.18
CA THR A 154 10.47 -6.26 9.57
C THR A 154 11.04 -7.25 8.56
N ARG A 155 11.37 -6.78 7.34
CA ARG A 155 11.78 -7.61 6.18
C ARG A 155 10.75 -8.69 5.83
N ARG A 156 9.48 -8.47 6.17
CA ARG A 156 8.36 -9.39 5.89
C ARG A 156 7.47 -8.79 4.81
N GLY A 157 7.88 -8.94 3.55
CA GLY A 157 7.09 -8.60 2.38
C GLY A 157 6.36 -9.85 1.87
N GLY A 158 5.04 -9.82 1.88
CA GLY A 158 4.18 -10.85 1.31
C GLY A 158 3.62 -10.45 -0.06
N ASN A 159 2.57 -11.16 -0.48
CA ASN A 159 1.75 -10.79 -1.64
C ASN A 159 0.70 -9.72 -1.31
N ASP A 160 0.75 -9.14 -0.11
CA ASP A 160 -0.10 -8.03 0.27
C ASP A 160 0.15 -6.84 -0.66
N ILE A 161 -0.92 -6.27 -1.19
CA ILE A 161 -0.89 -5.20 -2.20
C ILE A 161 -1.47 -3.94 -1.60
N ARG A 162 -0.84 -2.80 -1.87
CA ARG A 162 -1.36 -1.48 -1.51
C ARG A 162 -1.44 -0.57 -2.72
N THR A 163 -2.49 0.23 -2.75
CA THR A 163 -2.64 1.32 -3.71
C THR A 163 -1.67 2.42 -3.37
N LEU A 164 -0.95 2.92 -4.38
CA LEU A 164 -0.12 4.12 -4.30
C LEU A 164 -0.85 5.33 -4.87
N GLY A 165 -1.67 5.12 -5.90
CA GLY A 165 -2.40 6.19 -6.57
C GLY A 165 -3.17 5.68 -7.77
N PHE A 166 -3.62 6.62 -8.56
CA PHE A 166 -4.39 6.40 -9.79
C PHE A 166 -3.68 7.09 -10.96
N MET A 167 -3.65 6.41 -12.10
CA MET A 167 -3.07 6.96 -13.32
C MET A 167 -3.96 8.05 -13.89
N THR A 168 -3.36 9.17 -14.29
CA THR A 168 -4.04 10.29 -14.94
C THR A 168 -4.61 9.89 -16.30
N GLU A 169 -5.55 10.67 -16.82
CA GLU A 169 -6.18 10.41 -18.11
C GLU A 169 -5.15 10.49 -19.26
N SER A 170 -4.27 11.49 -19.23
CA SER A 170 -3.23 11.70 -20.25
C SER A 170 -2.26 10.52 -20.34
N ILE A 171 -1.76 10.06 -19.19
CA ILE A 171 -0.82 8.92 -19.12
C ILE A 171 -1.54 7.62 -19.55
N ALA A 172 -2.80 7.42 -19.14
CA ALA A 172 -3.55 6.23 -19.55
C ALA A 172 -3.72 6.15 -21.07
N GLN A 173 -4.04 7.27 -21.73
CA GLN A 173 -4.13 7.34 -23.19
C GLN A 173 -2.78 7.12 -23.87
N ALA A 174 -1.70 7.67 -23.29
CA ALA A 174 -0.35 7.46 -23.78
C ALA A 174 0.09 5.99 -23.71
N VAL A 175 -0.27 5.26 -22.66
CA VAL A 175 -0.02 3.81 -22.53
C VAL A 175 -0.83 3.03 -23.55
N GLU A 176 -2.14 3.29 -23.63
CA GLU A 176 -3.04 2.58 -24.55
C GLU A 176 -2.61 2.73 -26.01
N SER A 177 -2.20 3.94 -26.42
CA SER A 177 -1.72 4.21 -27.78
C SER A 177 -0.44 3.44 -28.15
N ARG A 178 0.40 3.07 -27.17
CA ARG A 178 1.66 2.35 -27.38
C ARG A 178 1.52 0.84 -27.24
N THR A 179 0.66 0.40 -26.36
CA THR A 179 0.49 -1.03 -26.05
C THR A 179 -0.70 -1.68 -26.76
N GLY A 180 -1.63 -0.87 -27.32
CA GLY A 180 -2.91 -1.34 -27.84
C GLY A 180 -3.86 -1.90 -26.78
N THR A 181 -3.53 -1.73 -25.50
CA THR A 181 -4.30 -2.25 -24.37
C THR A 181 -4.47 -1.14 -23.32
N PRO A 182 -5.72 -0.86 -22.88
CA PRO A 182 -5.93 0.14 -21.83
C PRO A 182 -5.28 -0.31 -20.52
N PRO A 183 -4.60 0.60 -19.80
CA PRO A 183 -4.06 0.32 -18.46
C PRO A 183 -5.19 0.12 -17.45
N ALA A 184 -4.86 -0.51 -16.33
CA ALA A 184 -5.81 -0.71 -15.22
C ALA A 184 -6.12 0.59 -14.47
N ARG A 185 -5.24 1.60 -14.58
CA ARG A 185 -5.30 2.93 -13.93
C ARG A 185 -5.14 2.91 -12.43
N LEU A 186 -4.97 1.76 -11.81
CA LEU A 186 -4.72 1.61 -10.37
C LEU A 186 -3.26 1.27 -10.14
N LEU A 187 -2.50 2.27 -9.69
CA LEU A 187 -1.08 2.11 -9.35
C LEU A 187 -0.97 1.40 -8.00
N ALA A 188 -0.37 0.23 -8.01
CA ALA A 188 -0.29 -0.62 -6.83
C ALA A 188 1.11 -1.23 -6.65
N MET A 189 1.47 -1.57 -5.43
CA MET A 189 2.75 -2.22 -5.11
C MET A 189 2.54 -3.37 -4.14
N SER A 190 3.24 -4.48 -4.38
CA SER A 190 3.25 -5.62 -3.46
C SER A 190 4.34 -5.48 -2.40
N GLY A 191 4.16 -6.11 -1.25
CA GLY A 191 5.20 -6.16 -0.23
C GLY A 191 6.51 -6.79 -0.71
N LYS A 192 6.47 -7.69 -1.69
CA LYS A 192 7.67 -8.22 -2.35
C LYS A 192 8.43 -7.15 -3.13
N ASN A 193 7.70 -6.27 -3.83
CA ASN A 193 8.31 -5.19 -4.61
C ASN A 193 8.91 -4.12 -3.68
N VAL A 194 8.33 -3.88 -2.49
CA VAL A 194 8.96 -3.06 -1.45
C VAL A 194 10.33 -3.61 -1.08
N LEU A 195 10.42 -4.91 -0.79
CA LEU A 195 11.69 -5.56 -0.43
C LEU A 195 12.68 -5.64 -1.60
N HIS A 196 12.17 -5.74 -2.83
CA HIS A 196 13.02 -5.71 -4.03
C HIS A 196 13.66 -4.32 -4.22
N ALA A 197 12.87 -3.27 -4.09
CA ALA A 197 13.36 -1.90 -4.19
C ALA A 197 14.34 -1.53 -3.05
N ASP A 198 14.13 -2.09 -1.84
CA ASP A 198 15.01 -1.96 -0.68
C ASP A 198 15.98 -3.16 -0.54
N SER A 199 16.43 -3.72 -1.66
CA SER A 199 17.34 -4.87 -1.64
C SER A 199 18.76 -4.48 -1.23
N MET A 200 19.50 -5.43 -0.65
CA MET A 200 20.92 -5.27 -0.33
C MET A 200 21.75 -4.86 -1.56
N LYS A 201 21.37 -5.33 -2.76
CA LYS A 201 22.03 -4.91 -4.00
C LYS A 201 21.89 -3.40 -4.22
N HIS A 202 20.65 -2.87 -4.17
CA HIS A 202 20.43 -1.43 -4.33
C HIS A 202 21.12 -0.60 -3.25
N GLN A 203 21.18 -1.12 -2.01
CA GLN A 203 21.90 -0.47 -0.91
C GLN A 203 23.41 -0.45 -1.18
N ASN A 204 23.99 -1.56 -1.58
CA ASN A 204 25.42 -1.66 -1.89
C ASN A 204 25.81 -0.84 -3.11
N ASP A 205 24.95 -0.74 -4.12
CA ASP A 205 25.14 0.07 -5.31
C ASP A 205 24.89 1.58 -5.04
N GLY A 206 24.44 1.94 -3.83
CA GLY A 206 24.18 3.34 -3.44
C GLY A 206 22.93 3.96 -4.11
N ILE A 207 22.09 3.14 -4.73
CA ILE A 207 20.89 3.59 -5.47
C ILE A 207 19.57 3.37 -4.72
N ALA A 208 19.57 2.73 -3.57
CA ALA A 208 18.36 2.56 -2.76
C ALA A 208 17.80 3.93 -2.32
N LEU A 209 16.48 4.08 -2.40
CA LEU A 209 15.80 5.22 -1.76
C LEU A 209 15.95 5.11 -0.25
N THR A 210 16.02 6.25 0.43
CA THR A 210 15.92 6.27 1.90
C THR A 210 14.52 5.78 2.32
N PRO A 211 14.35 5.25 3.54
CA PRO A 211 13.02 4.88 4.04
C PRO A 211 12.03 6.06 4.01
N GLU A 212 12.53 7.27 4.18
CA GLU A 212 11.76 8.52 4.12
C GLU A 212 11.29 8.81 2.69
N ASP A 213 12.17 8.73 1.69
CA ASP A 213 11.83 8.92 0.27
C ASP A 213 10.90 7.82 -0.19
N PHE A 214 11.18 6.56 0.19
CA PHE A 214 10.33 5.43 -0.17
C PHE A 214 8.90 5.60 0.37
N ALA A 215 8.76 6.15 1.56
CA ALA A 215 7.47 6.45 2.17
C ALA A 215 6.69 7.56 1.44
N GLN A 216 7.34 8.34 0.58
CA GLN A 216 6.73 9.40 -0.24
C GLN A 216 6.33 8.94 -1.65
N LEU A 217 6.52 7.67 -2.02
CA LEU A 217 6.18 7.18 -3.37
C LEU A 217 4.77 7.57 -3.85
N PRO A 218 3.69 7.53 -3.01
CA PRO A 218 2.38 8.00 -3.46
C PRO A 218 2.38 9.49 -3.86
N ALA A 219 3.07 10.35 -3.11
CA ALA A 219 3.18 11.77 -3.43
C ALA A 219 4.01 12.01 -4.70
N MET A 220 5.09 11.25 -4.90
CA MET A 220 5.92 11.30 -6.10
C MET A 220 5.14 10.87 -7.35
N LEU A 221 4.27 9.87 -7.23
CA LEU A 221 3.39 9.43 -8.33
C LEU A 221 2.25 10.42 -8.60
N ALA A 222 1.79 11.13 -7.58
CA ALA A 222 0.72 12.14 -7.70
C ALA A 222 1.19 13.42 -8.41
N ALA A 223 2.46 13.80 -8.21
CA ALA A 223 3.05 15.00 -8.77
C ALA A 223 4.50 14.74 -9.21
N PRO A 224 4.72 13.95 -10.27
CA PRO A 224 6.04 13.68 -10.80
C PRO A 224 6.58 14.90 -11.54
N ASP A 225 7.90 15.09 -11.57
CA ASP A 225 8.53 16.09 -12.42
C ASP A 225 8.46 15.71 -13.90
N ALA A 226 8.58 14.41 -14.19
CA ALA A 226 8.42 13.88 -15.54
C ALA A 226 7.85 12.45 -15.51
N VAL A 227 7.11 12.09 -16.58
CA VAL A 227 6.71 10.72 -16.87
C VAL A 227 7.25 10.33 -18.24
N LEU A 228 7.93 9.18 -18.29
CA LEU A 228 8.59 8.68 -19.48
C LEU A 228 8.05 7.30 -19.87
N TRP A 229 8.11 6.98 -21.15
CA TRP A 229 7.94 5.65 -21.68
C TRP A 229 9.28 4.99 -21.99
N ASP A 230 9.52 3.81 -21.45
CA ASP A 230 10.71 3.01 -21.75
C ASP A 230 10.40 2.05 -22.91
N HIS A 231 10.99 2.34 -24.09
CA HIS A 231 10.80 1.52 -25.28
C HIS A 231 11.49 0.15 -25.20
N VAL A 232 12.50 0.02 -24.33
CA VAL A 232 13.24 -1.23 -24.15
C VAL A 232 12.48 -2.20 -23.27
N HIS A 233 11.98 -1.71 -22.12
CA HIS A 233 11.29 -2.54 -21.13
C HIS A 233 9.77 -2.47 -21.23
N GLN A 234 9.23 -1.62 -22.11
CA GLN A 234 7.80 -1.44 -22.32
C GLN A 234 7.04 -1.13 -21.03
N ASN A 235 7.55 -0.13 -20.28
CA ASN A 235 6.97 0.30 -19.03
C ASN A 235 7.01 1.83 -18.85
N LEU A 236 6.27 2.32 -17.86
CA LEU A 236 6.29 3.72 -17.46
C LEU A 236 7.39 3.97 -16.42
N LEU A 237 8.03 5.13 -16.52
CA LEU A 237 8.96 5.62 -15.54
C LEU A 237 8.47 6.97 -15.03
N TYR A 238 8.20 7.06 -13.73
CA TYR A 238 7.92 8.31 -13.04
C TYR A 238 9.22 8.82 -12.44
N ILE A 239 9.55 10.07 -12.71
CA ILE A 239 10.77 10.73 -12.27
C ILE A 239 10.41 11.85 -11.31
N THR A 240 11.09 11.92 -10.19
CA THR A 240 10.89 12.99 -9.19
C THR A 240 12.23 13.34 -8.56
N GLU A 241 12.52 14.63 -8.48
CA GLU A 241 13.66 15.13 -7.73
C GLU A 241 13.36 15.04 -6.22
N THR A 242 14.27 14.45 -5.49
CA THR A 242 14.21 14.35 -4.03
C THR A 242 15.37 15.15 -3.43
N ARG A 243 15.35 15.33 -2.11
CA ARG A 243 16.46 15.98 -1.40
C ARG A 243 17.81 15.29 -1.66
N ASP A 244 17.79 13.98 -1.86
CA ASP A 244 18.99 13.15 -1.96
C ASP A 244 19.28 12.68 -3.40
N GLY A 245 18.63 13.27 -4.41
CA GLY A 245 18.84 13.02 -5.84
C GLY A 245 17.57 12.61 -6.58
N THR A 246 17.71 12.18 -7.82
CA THR A 246 16.58 11.85 -8.71
C THR A 246 16.07 10.45 -8.44
N ALA A 247 14.80 10.33 -8.03
CA ALA A 247 14.09 9.06 -7.89
C ALA A 247 13.46 8.64 -9.22
N LYS A 248 13.61 7.36 -9.56
CA LYS A 248 12.94 6.69 -10.69
C LYS A 248 12.03 5.59 -10.15
N ILE A 249 10.76 5.66 -10.52
CA ILE A 249 9.73 4.68 -10.16
C ILE A 249 9.29 3.98 -11.44
N ALA A 250 9.50 2.67 -11.52
CA ALA A 250 9.14 1.87 -12.70
C ALA A 250 7.78 1.17 -12.50
N VAL A 251 6.89 1.35 -13.48
CA VAL A 251 5.51 0.84 -13.45
C VAL A 251 5.22 0.00 -14.69
N ASN A 252 4.86 -1.25 -14.49
CA ASN A 252 4.32 -2.10 -15.56
C ASN A 252 2.81 -1.91 -15.67
N ALA A 253 2.35 -1.52 -16.86
CA ALA A 253 0.94 -1.21 -17.12
C ALA A 253 0.49 -1.73 -18.50
N PRO A 254 -0.54 -2.57 -18.61
CA PRO A 254 -1.19 -3.31 -17.51
C PRO A 254 -0.46 -4.62 -17.16
N TYR A 255 -0.49 -5.00 -15.91
CA TYR A 255 0.21 -6.18 -15.39
C TYR A 255 -0.73 -7.17 -14.70
N GLY A 256 -0.62 -8.45 -15.06
CA GLY A 256 -1.35 -9.53 -14.41
C GLY A 256 -0.65 -9.97 -13.11
N VAL A 257 -1.28 -9.73 -11.97
CA VAL A 257 -0.76 -10.20 -10.66
C VAL A 257 -1.35 -11.58 -10.34
N LYS A 258 -0.49 -12.52 -9.98
CA LYS A 258 -0.91 -13.87 -9.59
C LYS A 258 -1.96 -13.82 -8.47
N ARG A 259 -3.07 -14.53 -8.65
CA ARG A 259 -4.22 -14.60 -7.73
C ARG A 259 -5.04 -13.30 -7.61
N GLN A 260 -4.83 -12.33 -8.47
CA GLN A 260 -5.72 -11.17 -8.60
C GLN A 260 -6.58 -11.33 -9.85
N PRO A 261 -7.91 -11.18 -9.76
CA PRO A 261 -8.80 -11.34 -10.91
C PRO A 261 -8.62 -10.21 -11.93
N ASP A 262 -8.31 -9.01 -11.47
CA ASP A 262 -8.14 -7.84 -12.30
C ASP A 262 -6.66 -7.56 -12.58
N LYS A 263 -6.36 -7.02 -13.76
CA LYS A 263 -5.05 -6.44 -14.05
C LYS A 263 -4.83 -5.18 -13.20
N LEU A 264 -3.58 -4.87 -12.90
CA LEU A 264 -3.15 -3.70 -12.16
C LEU A 264 -2.02 -3.01 -12.91
N ASP A 265 -1.75 -1.76 -12.58
CA ASP A 265 -0.52 -1.08 -12.98
C ASP A 265 0.46 -1.18 -11.81
N VAL A 266 1.43 -2.06 -11.93
CA VAL A 266 2.25 -2.47 -10.78
C VAL A 266 3.55 -1.67 -10.74
N VAL A 267 3.77 -0.98 -9.62
CA VAL A 267 5.10 -0.45 -9.28
C VAL A 267 6.02 -1.62 -8.98
N ILE A 268 6.94 -1.89 -9.90
CA ILE A 268 7.85 -3.03 -9.83
C ILE A 268 9.15 -2.69 -9.11
N ASN A 269 9.58 -1.42 -9.19
CA ASN A 269 10.81 -0.96 -8.57
C ASN A 269 10.81 0.56 -8.36
N ALA A 270 11.60 1.02 -7.39
CA ALA A 270 11.85 2.44 -7.13
C ALA A 270 13.27 2.61 -6.58
N TYR A 271 14.09 3.46 -7.21
CA TYR A 271 15.49 3.64 -6.87
C TYR A 271 16.04 4.97 -7.42
N ARG A 272 17.22 5.36 -6.97
CA ARG A 272 17.91 6.57 -7.45
C ARG A 272 18.62 6.33 -8.77
N VAL A 273 18.63 7.36 -9.60
CA VAL A 273 19.30 7.38 -10.88
C VAL A 273 20.07 8.68 -11.06
N ASN A 274 21.04 8.66 -11.97
CA ASN A 274 21.67 9.89 -12.42
C ASN A 274 20.77 10.53 -13.50
N LYS A 275 20.43 11.79 -13.32
CA LYS A 275 19.60 12.56 -14.26
C LYS A 275 20.21 12.58 -15.67
N PHE A 276 21.51 12.74 -15.76
CA PHE A 276 22.25 12.73 -17.03
C PHE A 276 22.06 11.42 -17.82
N ASP A 277 21.96 10.28 -17.13
CA ASP A 277 21.73 8.99 -17.81
C ASP A 277 20.31 8.92 -18.40
N ILE A 278 19.32 9.57 -17.75
CA ILE A 278 17.95 9.69 -18.27
C ILE A 278 17.96 10.57 -19.52
N GLU A 279 18.61 11.75 -19.46
CA GLU A 279 18.71 12.68 -20.58
C GLU A 279 19.35 12.02 -21.80
N LYS A 280 20.48 11.31 -21.61
CA LYS A 280 21.12 10.52 -22.67
C LYS A 280 20.21 9.42 -23.24
N ALA A 281 19.42 8.77 -22.39
CA ALA A 281 18.52 7.72 -22.84
C ALA A 281 17.35 8.29 -23.68
N ILE A 282 16.92 9.51 -23.39
CA ILE A 282 15.95 10.25 -24.21
C ILE A 282 16.58 10.65 -25.55
N GLU A 283 17.75 11.25 -25.55
CA GLU A 283 18.49 11.61 -26.77
C GLU A 283 18.73 10.39 -27.66
N GLY A 284 19.03 9.24 -27.05
CA GLY A 284 19.23 7.97 -27.75
C GLY A 284 17.96 7.24 -28.16
N GLY A 285 16.76 7.81 -27.96
CA GLY A 285 15.47 7.24 -28.33
C GLY A 285 15.06 5.99 -27.53
N LYS A 286 15.73 5.69 -26.41
CA LYS A 286 15.36 4.57 -25.53
C LYS A 286 14.21 4.95 -24.60
N LEU A 287 14.16 6.21 -24.20
CA LEU A 287 13.12 6.81 -23.38
C LEU A 287 12.42 7.92 -24.16
N GLU A 288 11.13 8.05 -23.97
CA GLU A 288 10.29 9.08 -24.56
C GLU A 288 9.58 9.86 -23.45
N LEU A 289 9.68 11.19 -23.49
CA LEU A 289 8.97 12.06 -22.54
C LEU A 289 7.47 12.10 -22.89
N LEU A 290 6.64 11.70 -21.93
CA LEU A 290 5.18 11.73 -22.07
C LEU A 290 4.59 12.98 -21.44
N GLU A 291 5.08 13.38 -20.26
CA GLU A 291 4.55 14.48 -19.48
C GLU A 291 5.66 15.11 -18.61
N GLY A 292 5.53 16.39 -18.29
CA GLY A 292 6.45 17.12 -17.42
C GLY A 292 7.74 17.56 -18.11
N LYS A 293 8.80 17.72 -17.33
CA LYS A 293 10.15 18.10 -17.81
C LYS A 293 11.22 17.55 -16.85
N LEU A 294 12.39 17.26 -17.37
CA LEU A 294 13.58 16.88 -16.61
C LEU A 294 14.47 18.09 -16.29
#